data_088397bc5e91790152db2da7004a9cfa
#
_entry.id   088397bc5e91790152db2da7004a9cfa
#
_cell.length_a   1.000
_cell.length_b   1.000
_cell.length_c   1.000
_cell.angle_alpha   90.00
_cell.angle_beta   90.00
_cell.angle_gamma   90.00
#
_symmetry.space_group_name_H-M   'P 1'
#
loop_
_entity.id
_entity.type
_entity.pdbx_description
1 polymer ?
#
loop_
_entity_poly.entity_id
_entity_poly.type
_entity_poly.pdbx_seq_one_letter_code
_entity_poly.pdbx_strand_id
1 'polypeptide(L)'
;MVATSGSSIWMRRLRRALARRPHHLMRAGRALGVVGGVMAAGGAYAIDLPEDRADAMYHFYDGGGTRADGPALLIRKKVADRLSISGSYFIDSVSNASIDVVTTASPYKEKRTEYSLGADYVYRDAQVSLSGTTSDEPDYKANSVSLDVSQEVFGGMTTISLGASRGADHVGSRYEGMFDRAQHWRYRFGVTQILTPRWLMSANLEAISDNGYLGNPYRVAQVFGTLVQERYPRTRSSRALKLRAVGDIGQGEQRAALRAEYRYFWDNWEIKAHTLEVGYTRYFGAEWLGEAFVRYNTQKQALFYSDNAQSETLYVSRNKQLSDFNDVGIGAKATYSAGKIADKFDVKWNAQYQFMRFRYKNFTDIRTHGLYSFDANILELFVSATF
;
A
#
# COMPACT_ATOMS: atom_id res chain seq x y z
N MET A 1 -16.69 14.74 -11.47
CA MET A 1 -16.46 15.25 -10.12
C MET A 1 -16.18 14.10 -9.18
N VAL A 2 -15.04 14.14 -8.70
CA VAL A 2 -14.38 13.55 -7.56
C VAL A 2 -14.74 12.12 -7.18
N ALA A 3 -13.96 11.21 -7.71
CA ALA A 3 -13.81 9.86 -7.19
C ALA A 3 -12.68 9.80 -6.15
N THR A 4 -12.74 10.62 -5.09
CA THR A 4 -11.65 10.67 -4.12
C THR A 4 -11.69 9.52 -3.12
N SER A 5 -12.85 8.98 -2.74
CA SER A 5 -12.89 7.87 -1.81
C SER A 5 -12.53 6.52 -2.43
N GLY A 6 -12.84 6.30 -3.70
CA GLY A 6 -12.54 5.04 -4.38
C GLY A 6 -11.07 4.92 -4.78
N SER A 7 -10.53 5.96 -5.38
CA SER A 7 -9.10 6.02 -5.71
C SER A 7 -8.24 6.16 -4.44
N SER A 8 -8.73 6.86 -3.40
CA SER A 8 -8.00 6.99 -2.14
C SER A 8 -7.90 5.68 -1.37
N ILE A 9 -8.92 4.84 -1.37
CA ILE A 9 -8.84 3.52 -0.72
C ILE A 9 -7.90 2.59 -1.50
N TRP A 10 -7.94 2.65 -2.83
CA TRP A 10 -7.07 1.83 -3.67
C TRP A 10 -5.64 2.37 -3.71
N MET A 11 -5.45 3.67 -3.83
CA MET A 11 -4.15 4.33 -3.74
C MET A 11 -3.59 4.35 -2.32
N ARG A 12 -4.42 4.40 -1.27
CA ARG A 12 -3.96 4.13 0.10
C ARG A 12 -3.44 2.70 0.26
N ARG A 13 -4.02 1.73 -0.47
CA ARG A 13 -3.49 0.36 -0.52
C ARG A 13 -2.19 0.27 -1.33
N LEU A 14 -2.11 0.97 -2.44
CA LEU A 14 -0.88 1.08 -3.24
C LEU A 14 0.22 1.80 -2.43
N ARG A 15 -0.09 2.91 -1.78
CA ARG A 15 0.82 3.67 -0.94
C ARG A 15 1.34 2.91 0.26
N ARG A 16 0.48 2.11 0.90
CA ARG A 16 0.91 1.28 2.03
C ARG A 16 1.81 0.14 1.60
N ALA A 17 1.63 -0.34 0.38
CA ALA A 17 2.58 -1.25 -0.24
C ALA A 17 3.91 -0.52 -0.57
N LEU A 18 3.85 0.75 -1.03
CA LEU A 18 4.99 1.55 -1.42
C LEU A 18 5.80 2.08 -0.23
N ALA A 19 5.16 2.66 0.76
CA ALA A 19 5.82 3.19 1.95
C ALA A 19 6.46 2.10 2.84
N ARG A 20 6.03 0.84 2.70
CA ARG A 20 6.55 -0.27 3.50
C ARG A 20 7.56 -1.16 2.78
N ARG A 21 7.64 -1.11 1.46
CA ARG A 21 8.52 -2.00 0.68
C ARG A 21 10.03 -1.76 0.87
N PRO A 22 10.55 -0.53 1.02
CA PRO A 22 11.98 -0.34 1.17
C PRO A 22 12.57 -0.97 2.44
N HIS A 23 11.85 -0.95 3.54
CA HIS A 23 12.38 -1.41 4.82
C HIS A 23 12.54 -2.92 4.92
N HIS A 24 11.64 -3.71 4.33
CA HIS A 24 11.69 -5.15 4.43
C HIS A 24 12.63 -5.81 3.40
N LEU A 25 12.78 -5.24 2.21
CA LEU A 25 13.72 -5.73 1.21
C LEU A 25 15.17 -5.45 1.59
N MET A 26 15.47 -4.29 2.19
CA MET A 26 16.81 -4.02 2.70
C MET A 26 17.16 -4.89 3.92
N ARG A 27 16.20 -5.19 4.81
CA ARG A 27 16.46 -6.13 5.92
C ARG A 27 16.64 -7.57 5.43
N ALA A 28 15.88 -8.02 4.44
CA ALA A 28 16.13 -9.31 3.82
C ALA A 28 17.49 -9.36 3.11
N GLY A 29 17.91 -8.28 2.44
CA GLY A 29 19.23 -8.16 1.85
C GLY A 29 20.36 -8.13 2.90
N ARG A 30 20.13 -7.56 4.07
CA ARG A 30 21.09 -7.60 5.19
C ARG A 30 21.12 -8.96 5.89
N ALA A 31 19.97 -9.60 6.11
CA ALA A 31 19.94 -10.98 6.64
C ALA A 31 20.68 -11.96 5.70
N LEU A 32 20.56 -11.78 4.39
CA LEU A 32 21.30 -12.56 3.39
C LEU A 32 22.80 -12.20 3.32
N GLY A 33 23.18 -10.98 3.72
CA GLY A 33 24.59 -10.54 3.75
C GLY A 33 25.36 -10.93 5.01
N VAL A 34 24.65 -11.21 6.12
CA VAL A 34 25.26 -11.52 7.44
C VAL A 34 25.52 -13.01 7.62
N VAL A 35 24.89 -13.89 6.84
CA VAL A 35 25.08 -15.34 6.95
C VAL A 35 26.49 -15.82 6.52
N GLY A 36 27.31 -14.96 5.93
CA GLY A 36 28.66 -15.31 5.45
C GLY A 36 29.84 -15.11 6.42
N GLY A 37 29.61 -14.76 7.66
CA GLY A 37 30.76 -14.58 8.57
C GLY A 37 30.43 -13.91 9.88
N VAL A 38 30.00 -14.64 10.88
CA VAL A 38 30.32 -14.39 12.29
C VAL A 38 29.99 -15.63 13.15
N MET A 39 31.00 -16.43 13.38
CA MET A 39 31.17 -17.15 14.62
C MET A 39 32.25 -16.38 15.39
N ALA A 40 31.89 -15.38 16.16
CA ALA A 40 32.70 -14.89 17.29
C ALA A 40 31.94 -13.87 18.16
N ALA A 41 31.92 -14.18 19.46
CA ALA A 41 31.74 -13.31 20.62
C ALA A 41 30.36 -12.67 20.86
N GLY A 42 29.81 -13.02 22.03
CA GLY A 42 28.60 -12.48 22.65
C GLY A 42 28.55 -10.94 22.71
N GLY A 43 27.90 -10.36 21.71
CA GLY A 43 27.46 -8.99 21.71
C GLY A 43 25.94 -8.97 21.82
N ALA A 44 25.40 -8.18 22.73
CA ALA A 44 23.96 -7.93 22.80
C ALA A 44 23.48 -7.42 21.42
N TYR A 45 22.62 -8.17 20.75
CA TYR A 45 21.98 -7.75 19.53
C TYR A 45 20.98 -6.66 19.90
N ALA A 46 21.31 -5.41 19.62
CA ALA A 46 20.39 -4.29 19.73
C ALA A 46 19.77 -4.02 18.36
N ILE A 47 18.48 -3.70 18.31
CA ILE A 47 17.85 -3.17 17.10
C ILE A 47 18.55 -1.86 16.74
N ASP A 48 19.09 -1.79 15.52
CA ASP A 48 19.68 -0.56 15.00
C ASP A 48 18.59 0.43 14.55
N LEU A 49 18.83 1.72 14.77
CA LEU A 49 18.03 2.78 14.16
C LEU A 49 18.02 2.62 12.62
N PRO A 50 16.89 2.97 11.99
CA PRO A 50 16.83 3.04 10.55
C PRO A 50 17.94 3.94 9.97
N GLU A 51 18.51 3.53 8.84
CA GLU A 51 19.62 4.27 8.19
C GLU A 51 19.21 5.70 7.81
N ASP A 52 20.17 6.61 7.90
CA ASP A 52 20.05 7.96 7.34
C ASP A 52 19.90 7.84 5.83
N ARG A 53 18.85 8.46 5.28
CA ARG A 53 18.55 8.34 3.85
C ARG A 53 17.71 9.50 3.32
N ALA A 54 17.86 9.71 2.01
CA ALA A 54 17.00 10.57 1.23
C ALA A 54 16.50 9.78 0.00
N ASP A 55 15.20 9.79 -0.23
CA ASP A 55 14.57 9.15 -1.38
C ASP A 55 13.79 10.18 -2.17
N ALA A 56 13.90 10.11 -3.49
CA ALA A 56 13.05 10.83 -4.43
C ALA A 56 12.40 9.83 -5.37
N MET A 57 11.09 9.91 -5.53
CA MET A 57 10.32 8.99 -6.36
C MET A 57 9.37 9.77 -7.29
N TYR A 58 9.17 9.26 -8.48
CA TYR A 58 8.06 9.60 -9.34
C TYR A 58 7.22 8.34 -9.61
N HIS A 59 5.93 8.45 -9.38
CA HIS A 59 4.99 7.36 -9.63
C HIS A 59 4.02 7.77 -10.73
N PHE A 60 3.58 6.78 -11.48
CA PHE A 60 2.63 6.92 -12.57
C PHE A 60 1.69 5.71 -12.58
N TYR A 61 0.40 5.96 -12.68
CA TYR A 61 -0.65 4.98 -12.87
C TYR A 61 -1.54 5.42 -14.03
N ASP A 62 -1.84 4.50 -14.94
CA ASP A 62 -2.81 4.71 -16.01
C ASP A 62 -3.62 3.42 -16.21
N GLY A 63 -4.94 3.49 -15.99
CA GLY A 63 -5.82 2.31 -16.14
C GLY A 63 -7.27 2.62 -15.88
N GLY A 64 -8.14 2.00 -16.68
CA GLY A 64 -9.59 2.12 -16.54
C GLY A 64 -10.12 3.55 -16.63
N GLY A 65 -9.43 4.42 -17.40
CA GLY A 65 -9.77 5.84 -17.55
C GLY A 65 -9.34 6.70 -16.37
N THR A 66 -8.57 6.17 -15.41
CA THR A 66 -7.98 6.95 -14.33
C THR A 66 -6.48 7.02 -14.54
N ARG A 67 -5.93 8.24 -14.48
CA ARG A 67 -4.50 8.50 -14.47
C ARG A 67 -4.13 9.23 -13.18
N ALA A 68 -3.06 8.79 -12.52
CA ALA A 68 -2.53 9.43 -11.33
C ALA A 68 -1.01 9.43 -11.40
N ASP A 69 -0.41 10.60 -11.20
CA ASP A 69 1.04 10.74 -11.24
C ASP A 69 1.52 11.84 -10.29
N GLY A 70 2.77 11.73 -9.86
CA GLY A 70 3.40 12.78 -9.06
C GLY A 70 4.69 12.37 -8.36
N PRO A 71 5.41 13.35 -7.81
CA PRO A 71 6.61 13.13 -7.04
C PRO A 71 6.32 12.77 -5.58
N ALA A 72 7.26 12.02 -4.99
CA ALA A 72 7.34 11.79 -3.56
C ALA A 72 8.79 11.98 -3.08
N LEU A 73 8.95 12.58 -1.91
CA LEU A 73 10.24 12.78 -1.25
C LEU A 73 10.17 12.21 0.16
N LEU A 74 11.25 11.61 0.63
CA LEU A 74 11.43 11.16 2.00
C LEU A 74 12.85 11.47 2.45
N ILE A 75 12.97 12.06 3.62
CA ILE A 75 14.25 12.28 4.29
C ILE A 75 14.17 11.67 5.68
N ARG A 76 15.21 10.95 6.08
CA ARG A 76 15.38 10.41 7.43
C ARG A 76 16.76 10.70 7.93
N LYS A 77 16.85 11.10 9.20
CA LYS A 77 18.10 11.45 9.86
C LYS A 77 18.13 10.97 11.31
N LYS A 78 19.20 10.33 11.70
CA LYS A 78 19.54 10.10 13.12
C LYS A 78 19.88 11.45 13.75
N VAL A 79 19.16 11.82 14.79
CA VAL A 79 19.40 13.07 15.55
C VAL A 79 20.06 12.81 16.89
N ALA A 80 20.00 11.56 17.36
CA ALA A 80 20.72 11.08 18.54
C ALA A 80 20.97 9.57 18.39
N ASP A 81 21.76 8.98 19.27
CA ASP A 81 22.15 7.56 19.21
C ASP A 81 20.97 6.59 19.16
N ARG A 82 19.81 6.99 19.70
CA ARG A 82 18.62 6.16 19.80
C ARG A 82 17.39 6.77 19.14
N LEU A 83 17.54 7.91 18.48
CA LEU A 83 16.43 8.66 17.89
C LEU A 83 16.71 9.01 16.43
N SER A 84 15.78 8.64 15.56
CA SER A 84 15.75 9.05 14.16
C SER A 84 14.47 9.80 13.87
N ILE A 85 14.54 10.86 13.06
CA ILE A 85 13.39 11.65 12.60
C ILE A 85 13.28 11.49 11.11
N SER A 86 12.05 11.41 10.62
CA SER A 86 11.75 11.32 9.19
C SER A 86 10.65 12.30 8.79
N GLY A 87 10.77 12.84 7.58
CA GLY A 87 9.74 13.65 6.95
C GLY A 87 9.48 13.14 5.54
N SER A 88 8.24 13.15 5.10
CA SER A 88 7.89 12.84 3.72
C SER A 88 6.88 13.83 3.15
N TYR A 89 7.00 14.05 1.85
CA TYR A 89 6.14 14.89 1.05
C TYR A 89 5.71 14.13 -0.18
N PHE A 90 4.42 14.16 -0.49
CA PHE A 90 3.86 13.40 -1.60
C PHE A 90 2.81 14.24 -2.32
N ILE A 91 2.87 14.23 -3.65
CA ILE A 91 1.88 14.86 -4.53
C ILE A 91 1.27 13.78 -5.43
N ASP A 92 -0.05 13.83 -5.61
CA ASP A 92 -0.79 13.14 -6.65
C ASP A 92 -1.54 14.15 -7.50
N SER A 93 -1.32 14.12 -8.81
CA SER A 93 -2.21 14.73 -9.79
C SER A 93 -3.11 13.62 -10.34
N VAL A 94 -4.40 13.70 -10.09
CA VAL A 94 -5.36 12.66 -10.49
C VAL A 94 -6.29 13.22 -11.56
N SER A 95 -6.31 12.59 -12.72
CA SER A 95 -7.36 12.80 -13.72
C SER A 95 -8.22 11.54 -13.80
N ASN A 96 -9.54 11.72 -13.91
CA ASN A 96 -10.45 10.59 -13.94
C ASN A 96 -11.54 10.79 -15.01
N ALA A 97 -11.48 9.92 -16.00
CA ALA A 97 -12.48 9.73 -17.03
C ALA A 97 -12.92 8.25 -17.09
N SER A 98 -12.93 7.58 -15.93
CA SER A 98 -13.34 6.17 -15.85
C SER A 98 -14.81 6.00 -16.22
N ILE A 99 -15.22 4.77 -16.56
CA ILE A 99 -16.58 4.47 -17.02
C ILE A 99 -17.67 4.97 -16.06
N ASP A 100 -17.45 4.85 -14.77
CA ASP A 100 -18.34 5.32 -13.73
C ASP A 100 -18.39 6.86 -13.62
N VAL A 101 -17.33 7.57 -14.01
CA VAL A 101 -17.31 9.04 -14.06
C VAL A 101 -17.96 9.55 -15.34
N VAL A 102 -17.56 9.08 -16.52
CA VAL A 102 -18.09 9.60 -17.79
C VAL A 102 -19.57 9.31 -17.99
N THR A 103 -20.13 8.34 -17.28
CA THR A 103 -21.55 7.99 -17.36
C THR A 103 -22.42 8.70 -16.32
N THR A 104 -21.83 9.30 -15.29
CA THR A 104 -22.56 9.94 -14.18
C THR A 104 -22.13 11.37 -13.92
N ALA A 105 -20.95 11.78 -14.41
CA ALA A 105 -20.35 13.10 -14.19
C ALA A 105 -19.43 13.49 -15.35
N SER A 106 -18.81 14.65 -15.27
CA SER A 106 -17.76 15.08 -16.18
C SER A 106 -16.38 14.59 -15.72
N PRO A 107 -15.46 14.28 -16.66
CA PRO A 107 -14.06 14.03 -16.33
C PRO A 107 -13.45 15.18 -15.50
N TYR A 108 -12.59 14.88 -14.56
CA TYR A 108 -12.00 15.88 -13.68
C TYR A 108 -10.50 15.67 -13.49
N LYS A 109 -9.84 16.73 -13.04
CA LYS A 109 -8.44 16.72 -12.61
C LYS A 109 -8.32 17.34 -11.23
N GLU A 110 -7.66 16.65 -10.34
CA GLU A 110 -7.44 17.08 -8.95
C GLU A 110 -6.01 16.87 -8.51
N LYS A 111 -5.61 17.66 -7.52
CA LYS A 111 -4.31 17.55 -6.89
C LYS A 111 -4.51 17.20 -5.42
N ARG A 112 -3.78 16.21 -4.96
CA ARG A 112 -3.66 15.83 -3.57
C ARG A 112 -2.24 16.09 -3.09
N THR A 113 -2.14 16.62 -1.90
CA THR A 113 -0.86 16.85 -1.23
C THR A 113 -0.87 16.15 0.13
N GLU A 114 0.20 15.46 0.46
CA GLU A 114 0.34 14.77 1.75
C GLU A 114 1.69 15.05 2.37
N TYR A 115 1.69 15.33 3.66
CA TYR A 115 2.86 15.49 4.51
C TYR A 115 2.84 14.45 5.61
N SER A 116 4.00 13.88 5.94
CA SER A 116 4.15 13.03 7.11
C SER A 116 5.40 13.39 7.89
N LEU A 117 5.30 13.34 9.20
CA LEU A 117 6.43 13.42 10.12
C LEU A 117 6.47 12.16 10.96
N GLY A 118 7.66 11.62 11.22
CA GLY A 118 7.86 10.42 12.00
C GLY A 118 9.08 10.51 12.89
N ALA A 119 9.04 9.79 14.00
CA ALA A 119 10.14 9.59 14.91
C ALA A 119 10.26 8.11 15.26
N ASP A 120 11.46 7.57 15.18
CA ASP A 120 11.81 6.20 15.57
C ASP A 120 12.76 6.24 16.77
N TYR A 121 12.38 5.60 17.86
CA TYR A 121 13.18 5.47 19.05
C TYR A 121 13.52 4.01 19.30
N VAL A 122 14.80 3.71 19.56
CA VAL A 122 15.30 2.36 19.82
C VAL A 122 15.80 2.26 21.25
N TYR A 123 15.34 1.25 21.96
CA TYR A 123 15.79 0.92 23.31
C TYR A 123 15.99 -0.58 23.46
N ARG A 124 17.25 -1.01 23.61
CA ARG A 124 17.65 -2.42 23.59
C ARG A 124 17.11 -3.12 22.33
N ASP A 125 16.29 -4.15 22.50
CA ASP A 125 15.71 -4.97 21.43
C ASP A 125 14.31 -4.49 21.00
N ALA A 126 13.92 -3.27 21.41
CA ALA A 126 12.63 -2.66 21.09
C ALA A 126 12.78 -1.42 20.21
N GLN A 127 11.91 -1.23 19.27
CA GLN A 127 11.74 0.01 18.51
C GLN A 127 10.32 0.53 18.69
N VAL A 128 10.21 1.82 18.98
CA VAL A 128 8.94 2.56 19.03
C VAL A 128 8.95 3.58 17.92
N SER A 129 7.91 3.59 17.09
CA SER A 129 7.75 4.51 15.98
C SER A 129 6.45 5.29 16.14
N LEU A 130 6.53 6.62 16.16
CA LEU A 130 5.40 7.54 16.18
C LEU A 130 5.38 8.32 14.86
N SER A 131 4.21 8.45 14.24
CA SER A 131 4.09 9.27 13.03
C SER A 131 2.74 9.97 12.94
N GLY A 132 2.77 11.18 12.35
CA GLY A 132 1.59 11.96 12.01
C GLY A 132 1.56 12.21 10.51
N THR A 133 0.37 12.14 9.90
CA THR A 133 0.17 12.38 8.47
C THR A 133 -1.03 13.29 8.27
N THR A 134 -0.88 14.29 7.42
CA THR A 134 -1.98 15.12 6.92
C THR A 134 -2.04 15.03 5.40
N SER A 135 -3.25 14.99 4.85
CA SER A 135 -3.51 14.95 3.40
C SER A 135 -4.63 15.89 3.06
N ASP A 136 -4.41 16.74 2.06
CA ASP A 136 -5.34 17.76 1.62
C ASP A 136 -5.70 17.58 0.14
N GLU A 137 -6.99 17.53 -0.12
CA GLU A 137 -7.65 17.54 -1.41
C GLU A 137 -8.78 18.60 -1.36
N PRO A 138 -9.27 19.11 -2.48
CA PRO A 138 -10.28 20.19 -2.47
C PRO A 138 -11.54 19.89 -1.65
N ASP A 139 -11.92 18.61 -1.57
CA ASP A 139 -13.14 18.13 -0.91
C ASP A 139 -12.91 16.98 0.06
N TYR A 140 -11.65 16.68 0.38
CA TYR A 140 -11.29 15.65 1.35
C TYR A 140 -10.01 16.00 2.12
N LYS A 141 -10.14 16.15 3.44
CA LYS A 141 -8.99 16.40 4.34
C LYS A 141 -8.85 15.26 5.32
N ALA A 142 -7.67 14.65 5.35
CA ALA A 142 -7.39 13.51 6.24
C ALA A 142 -6.22 13.81 7.16
N ASN A 143 -6.42 13.49 8.45
CA ASN A 143 -5.36 13.54 9.44
C ASN A 143 -5.25 12.18 10.13
N SER A 144 -4.04 11.73 10.40
CA SER A 144 -3.84 10.48 11.15
C SER A 144 -2.58 10.52 12.01
N VAL A 145 -2.66 9.79 13.13
CA VAL A 145 -1.52 9.52 14.00
C VAL A 145 -1.37 8.00 14.11
N SER A 146 -0.13 7.52 14.13
CA SER A 146 0.21 6.10 14.22
C SER A 146 1.29 5.87 15.25
N LEU A 147 1.10 4.87 16.10
CA LEU A 147 2.10 4.34 17.02
C LEU A 147 2.35 2.88 16.66
N ASP A 148 3.60 2.52 16.47
CA ASP A 148 4.03 1.15 16.21
C ASP A 148 5.17 0.78 17.19
N VAL A 149 5.10 -0.42 17.74
CA VAL A 149 6.12 -0.98 18.62
C VAL A 149 6.54 -2.33 18.05
N SER A 150 7.83 -2.58 17.97
CA SER A 150 8.39 -3.88 17.62
C SER A 150 9.42 -4.31 18.65
N GLN A 151 9.43 -5.59 19.00
CA GLN A 151 10.33 -6.20 19.96
C GLN A 151 10.97 -7.44 19.36
N GLU A 152 12.28 -7.51 19.38
CA GLU A 152 13.01 -8.75 19.11
C GLU A 152 13.04 -9.62 20.34
N VAL A 153 12.79 -10.91 20.16
CA VAL A 153 12.81 -11.93 21.21
C VAL A 153 13.54 -13.19 20.71
N PHE A 154 13.87 -14.08 21.64
CA PHE A 154 14.60 -15.31 21.34
C PHE A 154 15.92 -15.08 20.59
N GLY A 155 16.72 -14.11 21.06
CA GLY A 155 18.01 -13.77 20.45
C GLY A 155 17.90 -13.19 19.04
N GLY A 156 16.84 -12.44 18.74
CA GLY A 156 16.59 -11.84 17.43
C GLY A 156 15.98 -12.78 16.38
N MET A 157 15.69 -14.04 16.75
CA MET A 157 15.07 -14.99 15.81
C MET A 157 13.59 -14.66 15.53
N THR A 158 12.91 -14.01 16.47
CA THR A 158 11.50 -13.64 16.35
C THR A 158 11.36 -12.15 16.60
N THR A 159 10.60 -11.46 15.73
CA THR A 159 10.19 -10.08 15.96
C THR A 159 8.66 -10.03 16.10
N ILE A 160 8.18 -9.50 17.21
CA ILE A 160 6.77 -9.24 17.45
C ILE A 160 6.52 -7.74 17.24
N SER A 161 5.46 -7.39 16.50
CA SER A 161 5.10 -6.00 16.26
C SER A 161 3.63 -5.75 16.59
N LEU A 162 3.38 -4.61 17.22
CA LEU A 162 2.05 -4.08 17.52
C LEU A 162 1.96 -2.67 16.96
N GLY A 163 0.82 -2.32 16.40
CA GLY A 163 0.59 -0.98 15.89
C GLY A 163 -0.85 -0.56 16.06
N ALA A 164 -1.05 0.73 16.36
CA ALA A 164 -2.34 1.37 16.38
C ALA A 164 -2.28 2.68 15.61
N SER A 165 -3.33 3.01 14.85
CA SER A 165 -3.46 4.32 14.25
C SER A 165 -4.90 4.81 14.29
N ARG A 166 -5.04 6.13 14.47
CA ARG A 166 -6.31 6.84 14.42
C ARG A 166 -6.27 7.84 13.27
N GLY A 167 -7.31 7.81 12.44
CA GLY A 167 -7.57 8.80 11.40
C GLY A 167 -8.85 9.56 11.67
N ALA A 168 -8.86 10.85 11.33
CA ALA A 168 -10.03 11.71 11.37
C ALA A 168 -10.06 12.51 10.07
N ASP A 169 -11.11 12.32 9.29
CA ASP A 169 -11.25 12.85 7.95
C ASP A 169 -12.46 13.78 7.89
N HIS A 170 -12.34 14.87 7.13
CA HIS A 170 -13.46 15.70 6.73
C HIS A 170 -13.77 15.39 5.27
N VAL A 171 -15.03 15.15 5.01
CA VAL A 171 -15.54 14.79 3.67
C VAL A 171 -16.44 15.90 3.18
N GLY A 172 -16.27 16.28 1.93
CA GLY A 172 -17.01 17.35 1.30
C GLY A 172 -17.35 17.07 -0.14
N SER A 173 -17.94 18.06 -0.76
CA SER A 173 -18.13 18.15 -2.20
C SER A 173 -17.82 19.56 -2.70
N ARG A 174 -17.53 19.68 -3.99
CA ARG A 174 -17.31 20.99 -4.62
C ARG A 174 -18.55 21.89 -4.59
N TYR A 175 -19.72 21.30 -4.40
CA TYR A 175 -20.98 22.04 -4.41
C TYR A 175 -21.41 22.46 -3.02
N GLU A 176 -21.12 21.64 -2.01
CA GLU A 176 -21.62 21.83 -0.63
C GLU A 176 -20.51 22.18 0.36
N GLY A 177 -19.23 22.13 -0.09
CA GLY A 177 -18.09 22.26 0.82
C GLY A 177 -17.94 21.04 1.72
N MET A 178 -17.32 21.19 2.90
CA MET A 178 -17.17 20.11 3.88
C MET A 178 -18.47 19.90 4.66
N PHE A 179 -19.11 18.75 4.55
CA PHE A 179 -20.43 18.49 5.12
C PHE A 179 -20.47 17.32 6.13
N ASP A 180 -19.49 16.41 6.10
CA ASP A 180 -19.50 15.24 6.98
C ASP A 180 -18.07 14.84 7.41
N ARG A 181 -17.95 13.83 8.26
CA ARG A 181 -16.71 13.33 8.83
C ARG A 181 -16.64 11.81 8.74
N ALA A 182 -15.40 11.30 8.72
CA ALA A 182 -15.13 9.89 8.91
C ALA A 182 -14.00 9.70 9.92
N GLN A 183 -14.10 8.65 10.71
CA GLN A 183 -13.08 8.25 11.68
C GLN A 183 -12.61 6.84 11.37
N HIS A 184 -11.32 6.61 11.54
CA HIS A 184 -10.67 5.35 11.20
C HIS A 184 -9.78 4.91 12.35
N TRP A 185 -10.03 3.72 12.90
CA TRP A 185 -9.13 3.04 13.80
C TRP A 185 -8.51 1.85 13.08
N ARG A 186 -7.22 1.65 13.25
CA ARG A 186 -6.51 0.51 12.72
C ARG A 186 -5.59 -0.07 13.75
N TYR A 187 -5.69 -1.38 13.94
CA TYR A 187 -4.84 -2.17 14.80
C TYR A 187 -4.05 -3.15 13.94
N ARG A 188 -2.79 -3.36 14.29
CA ARG A 188 -1.87 -4.24 13.59
C ARG A 188 -1.17 -5.13 14.60
N PHE A 189 -1.10 -6.40 14.30
CA PHE A 189 -0.29 -7.37 15.00
C PHE A 189 0.57 -8.11 13.97
N GLY A 190 1.85 -8.30 14.23
CA GLY A 190 2.77 -8.98 13.34
C GLY A 190 3.73 -9.87 14.10
N VAL A 191 4.05 -11.01 13.50
CA VAL A 191 5.13 -11.89 13.94
C VAL A 191 6.00 -12.17 12.73
N THR A 192 7.30 -11.95 12.88
CA THR A 192 8.32 -12.34 11.89
C THR A 192 9.25 -13.33 12.53
N GLN A 193 9.47 -14.47 11.89
CA GLN A 193 10.28 -15.58 12.39
C GLN A 193 11.34 -15.96 11.37
N ILE A 194 12.60 -16.05 11.82
CA ILE A 194 13.68 -16.72 11.10
C ILE A 194 13.49 -18.22 11.32
N LEU A 195 13.04 -18.93 10.27
CA LEU A 195 12.79 -20.39 10.35
C LEU A 195 14.07 -21.19 10.19
N THR A 196 14.91 -20.74 9.26
CA THR A 196 16.23 -21.31 8.97
C THR A 196 17.17 -20.20 8.53
N PRO A 197 18.50 -20.42 8.43
CA PRO A 197 19.43 -19.42 7.87
C PRO A 197 19.06 -18.91 6.48
N ARG A 198 18.20 -19.63 5.76
CA ARG A 198 17.78 -19.27 4.40
C ARG A 198 16.32 -18.83 4.29
N TRP A 199 15.48 -19.05 5.32
CA TRP A 199 14.05 -18.81 5.23
C TRP A 199 13.54 -17.93 6.37
N LEU A 200 12.84 -16.86 6.00
CA LEU A 200 12.12 -15.98 6.87
C LEU A 200 10.62 -16.07 6.56
N MET A 201 9.79 -16.14 7.59
CA MET A 201 8.34 -16.04 7.45
C MET A 201 7.79 -14.90 8.30
N SER A 202 6.69 -14.30 7.84
CA SER A 202 5.92 -13.36 8.65
C SER A 202 4.42 -13.59 8.50
N ALA A 203 3.71 -13.39 9.62
CA ALA A 203 2.25 -13.35 9.67
C ALA A 203 1.82 -11.98 10.24
N ASN A 204 0.91 -11.32 9.56
CA ASN A 204 0.42 -10.01 9.98
C ASN A 204 -1.12 -10.01 9.96
N LEU A 205 -1.71 -9.62 11.07
CA LEU A 205 -3.14 -9.39 11.23
C LEU A 205 -3.42 -7.89 11.32
N GLU A 206 -4.39 -7.42 10.56
CA GLU A 206 -4.86 -6.04 10.57
C GLU A 206 -6.37 -6.04 10.84
N ALA A 207 -6.81 -5.19 11.78
CA ALA A 207 -8.21 -4.90 12.04
C ALA A 207 -8.44 -3.40 11.85
N ILE A 208 -9.52 -3.04 11.12
CA ILE A 208 -9.87 -1.66 10.81
C ILE A 208 -11.34 -1.46 11.20
N SER A 209 -11.61 -0.37 11.91
CA SER A 209 -12.94 0.11 12.20
C SER A 209 -13.12 1.50 11.63
N ASP A 210 -14.05 1.65 10.70
CA ASP A 210 -14.40 2.91 10.06
C ASP A 210 -15.80 3.33 10.50
N ASN A 211 -15.98 4.62 10.81
CA ASN A 211 -17.24 5.20 11.21
C ASN A 211 -17.42 6.58 10.58
N GLY A 212 -18.62 6.94 10.16
CA GLY A 212 -18.95 8.22 9.57
C GLY A 212 -19.34 8.10 8.10
N TYR A 213 -19.02 9.10 7.28
CA TYR A 213 -19.33 9.10 5.86
C TYR A 213 -18.32 8.23 5.09
N LEU A 214 -18.75 7.05 4.63
CA LEU A 214 -17.89 6.06 3.96
C LEU A 214 -18.19 5.95 2.46
N GLY A 215 -19.17 6.68 1.96
CA GLY A 215 -19.54 6.75 0.56
C GLY A 215 -18.71 7.76 -0.25
N ASN A 216 -19.21 8.06 -1.44
CA ASN A 216 -18.67 9.10 -2.31
C ASN A 216 -19.83 10.02 -2.74
N PRO A 217 -19.75 11.35 -2.52
CA PRO A 217 -20.85 12.27 -2.78
C PRO A 217 -21.19 12.43 -4.28
N TYR A 218 -20.35 11.95 -5.17
CA TYR A 218 -20.50 12.12 -6.61
C TYR A 218 -20.95 10.85 -7.33
N ARG A 219 -21.08 9.72 -6.61
CA ARG A 219 -21.45 8.44 -7.21
C ARG A 219 -22.94 8.21 -7.18
N VAL A 220 -23.44 7.59 -8.24
CA VAL A 220 -24.82 7.16 -8.35
C VAL A 220 -24.88 5.66 -8.61
N ALA A 221 -25.94 5.04 -8.09
CA ALA A 221 -26.34 3.68 -8.35
C ALA A 221 -27.51 3.65 -9.34
N GLN A 222 -27.80 2.49 -9.90
CA GLN A 222 -29.00 2.24 -10.70
C GLN A 222 -30.00 1.44 -9.87
N VAL A 223 -31.25 1.93 -9.81
CA VAL A 223 -32.38 1.25 -9.20
C VAL A 223 -33.53 1.28 -10.21
N PHE A 224 -33.99 0.12 -10.67
CA PHE A 224 -34.96 -0.01 -11.77
C PHE A 224 -34.55 0.77 -13.03
N GLY A 225 -33.22 0.83 -13.32
CA GLY A 225 -32.70 1.61 -14.42
C GLY A 225 -32.58 3.12 -14.20
N THR A 226 -33.08 3.64 -13.08
CA THR A 226 -33.02 5.06 -12.71
C THR A 226 -31.76 5.34 -11.88
N LEU A 227 -31.10 6.46 -12.15
CA LEU A 227 -29.92 6.88 -11.38
C LEU A 227 -30.37 7.51 -10.06
N VAL A 228 -29.84 6.98 -8.95
CA VAL A 228 -30.06 7.46 -7.60
C VAL A 228 -28.73 7.66 -6.87
N GLN A 229 -28.69 8.56 -5.90
CA GLN A 229 -27.49 8.76 -5.06
C GLN A 229 -27.13 7.45 -4.34
N GLU A 230 -25.84 7.08 -4.35
CA GLU A 230 -25.37 5.91 -3.60
C GLU A 230 -25.57 6.10 -2.09
N ARG A 231 -25.96 5.04 -1.42
CA ARG A 231 -26.18 5.00 0.04
C ARG A 231 -25.34 3.89 0.65
N TYR A 232 -24.43 4.26 1.55
CA TYR A 232 -23.51 3.36 2.23
C TYR A 232 -23.85 3.22 3.71
N PRO A 233 -23.60 2.05 4.32
CA PRO A 233 -23.55 1.96 5.77
C PRO A 233 -22.49 2.92 6.33
N ARG A 234 -22.81 3.56 7.45
CA ARG A 234 -21.90 4.51 8.11
C ARG A 234 -20.81 3.83 8.95
N THR A 235 -20.83 2.52 9.04
CA THR A 235 -19.82 1.73 9.77
C THR A 235 -19.26 0.62 8.89
N ARG A 236 -17.97 0.36 9.06
CA ARG A 236 -17.30 -0.77 8.43
C ARG A 236 -16.26 -1.36 9.36
N SER A 237 -16.31 -2.67 9.57
CA SER A 237 -15.28 -3.41 10.29
C SER A 237 -14.59 -4.38 9.34
N SER A 238 -13.29 -4.17 9.11
CA SER A 238 -12.51 -4.95 8.15
C SER A 238 -11.35 -5.65 8.84
N ARG A 239 -10.97 -6.82 8.33
CA ARG A 239 -9.84 -7.60 8.80
C ARG A 239 -9.00 -8.07 7.61
N ALA A 240 -7.72 -8.23 7.82
CA ALA A 240 -6.83 -8.83 6.83
C ALA A 240 -5.75 -9.66 7.50
N LEU A 241 -5.57 -10.88 7.04
CA LEU A 241 -4.44 -11.74 7.37
C LEU A 241 -3.48 -11.75 6.17
N LYS A 242 -2.21 -11.49 6.42
CA LYS A 242 -1.15 -11.52 5.43
C LYS A 242 -0.06 -12.47 5.89
N LEU A 243 0.23 -13.48 5.08
CA LEU A 243 1.34 -14.42 5.26
C LEU A 243 2.40 -14.11 4.20
N ARG A 244 3.66 -14.14 4.58
CA ARG A 244 4.78 -13.93 3.66
C ARG A 244 5.92 -14.87 4.01
N ALA A 245 6.51 -15.49 2.99
CA ALA A 245 7.73 -16.26 3.08
C ALA A 245 8.77 -15.66 2.12
N VAL A 246 10.01 -15.55 2.56
CA VAL A 246 11.16 -15.17 1.74
C VAL A 246 12.25 -16.18 1.98
N GLY A 247 12.76 -16.76 0.91
CA GLY A 247 13.82 -17.76 0.96
C GLY A 247 14.97 -17.46 0.02
N ASP A 248 16.19 -17.66 0.51
CA ASP A 248 17.38 -17.71 -0.33
C ASP A 248 17.41 -19.06 -1.04
N ILE A 249 17.34 -19.03 -2.36
CA ILE A 249 17.39 -20.21 -3.24
C ILE A 249 18.66 -20.18 -4.11
N GLY A 250 19.55 -19.25 -3.86
CA GLY A 250 20.82 -19.15 -4.56
C GLY A 250 21.73 -20.35 -4.31
N GLN A 251 22.57 -20.67 -5.31
CA GLN A 251 23.59 -21.70 -5.24
C GLN A 251 24.95 -21.12 -5.60
N GLY A 252 25.96 -21.36 -4.77
CA GLY A 252 27.31 -20.85 -4.96
C GLY A 252 27.35 -19.33 -5.02
N GLU A 253 27.94 -18.77 -6.07
CA GLU A 253 28.02 -17.32 -6.27
C GLU A 253 26.71 -16.69 -6.78
N GLN A 254 25.73 -17.50 -7.19
CA GLN A 254 24.45 -17.01 -7.70
C GLN A 254 23.50 -16.69 -6.55
N ARG A 255 23.43 -15.44 -6.16
CA ARG A 255 22.50 -14.95 -5.11
C ARG A 255 21.11 -14.75 -5.71
N ALA A 256 20.15 -15.50 -5.23
CA ALA A 256 18.77 -15.42 -5.67
C ALA A 256 17.80 -15.66 -4.50
N ALA A 257 16.64 -15.02 -4.53
CA ALA A 257 15.60 -15.19 -3.51
C ALA A 257 14.23 -15.40 -4.15
N LEU A 258 13.44 -16.26 -3.51
CA LEU A 258 12.03 -16.45 -3.82
C LEU A 258 11.18 -15.78 -2.73
N ARG A 259 10.14 -15.09 -3.14
CA ARG A 259 9.16 -14.46 -2.25
C ARG A 259 7.77 -14.98 -2.61
N ALA A 260 7.04 -15.45 -1.61
CA ALA A 260 5.63 -15.75 -1.73
C ALA A 260 4.84 -14.96 -0.69
N GLU A 261 3.71 -14.39 -1.09
CA GLU A 261 2.87 -13.57 -0.25
C GLU A 261 1.41 -13.89 -0.51
N TYR A 262 0.66 -14.21 0.54
CA TYR A 262 -0.77 -14.44 0.48
C TYR A 262 -1.48 -13.48 1.43
N ARG A 263 -2.57 -12.85 0.97
CA ARG A 263 -3.40 -11.98 1.78
C ARG A 263 -4.86 -12.36 1.65
N TYR A 264 -5.51 -12.61 2.77
CA TYR A 264 -6.95 -12.76 2.89
C TYR A 264 -7.53 -11.51 3.56
N PHE A 265 -8.57 -10.94 2.95
CA PHE A 265 -9.32 -9.80 3.46
C PHE A 265 -10.80 -10.15 3.58
N TRP A 266 -11.44 -9.73 4.67
CA TRP A 266 -12.88 -9.85 4.88
C TRP A 266 -13.41 -8.69 5.72
N ASP A 267 -14.69 -8.34 5.56
CA ASP A 267 -15.35 -7.28 6.30
C ASP A 267 -16.84 -7.59 6.56
N ASN A 268 -17.49 -6.71 7.33
CA ASN A 268 -18.93 -6.79 7.61
C ASN A 268 -19.81 -6.28 6.47
N TRP A 269 -19.24 -5.80 5.38
CA TRP A 269 -19.95 -5.56 4.11
C TRP A 269 -19.97 -6.81 3.22
N GLU A 270 -19.53 -7.97 3.75
CA GLU A 270 -19.38 -9.27 3.09
C GLU A 270 -18.34 -9.34 1.97
N ILE A 271 -17.52 -8.31 1.81
CA ILE A 271 -16.39 -8.39 0.89
C ILE A 271 -15.40 -9.42 1.41
N LYS A 272 -15.03 -10.35 0.54
CA LYS A 272 -13.96 -11.33 0.75
C LYS A 272 -13.00 -11.27 -0.43
N ALA A 273 -11.71 -11.09 -0.14
CA ALA A 273 -10.72 -10.99 -1.19
C ALA A 273 -9.47 -11.83 -0.86
N HIS A 274 -8.96 -12.53 -1.86
CA HIS A 274 -7.74 -13.32 -1.81
C HIS A 274 -6.72 -12.72 -2.77
N THR A 275 -5.52 -12.45 -2.29
CA THR A 275 -4.41 -11.98 -3.11
C THR A 275 -3.23 -12.91 -2.92
N LEU A 276 -2.69 -13.43 -4.00
CA LEU A 276 -1.45 -14.19 -4.05
C LEU A 276 -0.42 -13.43 -4.88
N GLU A 277 0.81 -13.34 -4.40
CA GLU A 277 1.91 -12.75 -5.15
C GLU A 277 3.16 -13.62 -4.98
N VAL A 278 3.82 -13.93 -6.08
CA VAL A 278 5.09 -14.68 -6.10
C VAL A 278 6.11 -13.82 -6.84
N GLY A 279 7.29 -13.65 -6.26
CA GLY A 279 8.38 -12.86 -6.81
C GLY A 279 9.70 -13.62 -6.75
N TYR A 280 10.49 -13.47 -7.79
CA TYR A 280 11.85 -13.97 -7.91
C TYR A 280 12.80 -12.80 -8.05
N THR A 281 13.84 -12.79 -7.22
CA THR A 281 14.86 -11.74 -7.18
C THR A 281 16.23 -12.36 -7.43
N ARG A 282 17.07 -11.73 -8.27
CA ARG A 282 18.42 -12.21 -8.56
C ARG A 282 19.39 -11.04 -8.73
N TYR A 283 20.62 -11.23 -8.26
CA TYR A 283 21.74 -10.35 -8.55
C TYR A 283 22.36 -10.69 -9.91
N PHE A 284 22.68 -9.64 -10.68
CA PHE A 284 23.41 -9.70 -11.93
C PHE A 284 24.69 -8.88 -11.76
N GLY A 285 25.80 -9.58 -11.46
CA GLY A 285 27.02 -8.92 -11.02
C GLY A 285 26.90 -8.28 -9.64
N ALA A 286 27.72 -7.27 -9.36
CA ALA A 286 27.75 -6.57 -8.08
C ALA A 286 26.77 -5.39 -8.01
N GLU A 287 26.37 -4.84 -9.14
CA GLU A 287 25.67 -3.56 -9.23
C GLU A 287 24.16 -3.71 -9.49
N TRP A 288 23.74 -4.77 -10.17
CA TRP A 288 22.37 -4.94 -10.60
C TRP A 288 21.61 -5.97 -9.78
N LEU A 289 20.40 -5.58 -9.37
CA LEU A 289 19.42 -6.49 -8.78
C LEU A 289 18.14 -6.42 -9.59
N GLY A 290 17.73 -7.56 -10.14
CA GLY A 290 16.46 -7.72 -10.85
C GLY A 290 15.43 -8.47 -10.02
N GLU A 291 14.19 -8.06 -10.09
CA GLU A 291 13.03 -8.76 -9.53
C GLU A 291 11.95 -8.90 -10.61
N ALA A 292 11.35 -10.07 -10.72
CA ALA A 292 10.13 -10.30 -11.49
C ALA A 292 9.06 -10.89 -10.56
N PHE A 293 7.80 -10.51 -10.74
CA PHE A 293 6.71 -11.00 -9.91
C PHE A 293 5.40 -11.15 -10.68
N VAL A 294 4.57 -12.07 -10.19
CA VAL A 294 3.20 -12.28 -10.67
C VAL A 294 2.27 -12.16 -9.48
N ARG A 295 1.14 -11.50 -9.70
CA ARG A 295 0.08 -11.29 -8.72
C ARG A 295 -1.26 -11.75 -9.28
N TYR A 296 -2.04 -12.40 -8.44
CA TYR A 296 -3.44 -12.72 -8.70
C TYR A 296 -4.29 -12.23 -7.54
N ASN A 297 -5.41 -11.61 -7.84
CA ASN A 297 -6.38 -11.20 -6.85
C ASN A 297 -7.79 -11.55 -7.31
N THR A 298 -8.63 -11.97 -6.36
CA THR A 298 -10.06 -12.16 -6.57
C THR A 298 -10.82 -11.59 -5.39
N GLN A 299 -11.95 -10.96 -5.67
CA GLN A 299 -12.83 -10.33 -4.69
C GLN A 299 -14.27 -10.74 -4.93
N LYS A 300 -15.03 -10.97 -3.84
CA LYS A 300 -16.50 -11.03 -3.85
C LYS A 300 -17.09 -9.67 -3.55
N GLN A 301 -18.28 -9.41 -4.09
CA GLN A 301 -19.00 -8.14 -3.93
C GLN A 301 -19.41 -7.84 -2.49
N ALA A 302 -19.70 -6.56 -2.25
CA ALA A 302 -20.37 -6.13 -1.03
C ALA A 302 -21.85 -6.51 -1.06
N LEU A 303 -22.45 -6.72 0.11
CA LEU A 303 -23.86 -7.08 0.29
C LEU A 303 -24.83 -6.11 -0.41
N PHE A 304 -24.52 -4.82 -0.39
CA PHE A 304 -25.35 -3.76 -0.96
C PHE A 304 -24.88 -3.29 -2.37
N TYR A 305 -23.95 -4.02 -2.97
CA TYR A 305 -23.57 -3.77 -4.35
C TYR A 305 -24.61 -4.35 -5.31
N SER A 306 -25.01 -3.55 -6.30
CA SER A 306 -25.81 -4.02 -7.44
C SER A 306 -25.46 -3.22 -8.68
N ASP A 307 -25.33 -3.89 -9.82
CA ASP A 307 -25.13 -3.23 -11.11
C ASP A 307 -26.39 -2.46 -11.55
N ASN A 308 -27.59 -3.05 -11.30
CA ASN A 308 -28.90 -2.42 -11.45
C ASN A 308 -29.86 -3.08 -10.45
N ALA A 309 -30.13 -2.41 -9.33
CA ALA A 309 -30.98 -2.96 -8.27
C ALA A 309 -32.44 -3.08 -8.72
N GLN A 310 -33.04 -4.25 -8.48
CA GLN A 310 -34.44 -4.55 -8.82
C GLN A 310 -35.38 -4.39 -7.60
N SER A 311 -34.91 -3.73 -6.56
CA SER A 311 -35.68 -3.38 -5.38
C SER A 311 -35.08 -2.16 -4.72
N GLU A 312 -35.90 -1.37 -4.04
CA GLU A 312 -35.38 -0.34 -3.14
C GLU A 312 -34.83 -0.98 -1.87
N THR A 313 -33.63 -0.55 -1.50
CA THR A 313 -32.94 -1.01 -0.29
C THR A 313 -32.41 0.19 0.49
N LEU A 314 -32.15 0.01 1.79
CA LEU A 314 -31.59 1.06 2.64
C LEU A 314 -30.21 1.50 2.12
N TYR A 315 -29.39 0.55 1.68
CA TYR A 315 -28.07 0.78 1.14
C TYR A 315 -28.00 0.24 -0.29
N VAL A 316 -27.38 1.00 -1.18
CA VAL A 316 -27.18 0.61 -2.58
C VAL A 316 -25.96 1.31 -3.14
N SER A 317 -25.15 0.59 -3.89
CA SER A 317 -23.99 1.12 -4.60
C SER A 317 -23.78 0.37 -5.91
N ARG A 318 -23.39 1.11 -6.94
CA ARG A 318 -22.88 0.59 -8.22
C ARG A 318 -21.37 0.80 -8.35
N ASN A 319 -20.67 1.07 -7.24
CA ASN A 319 -19.24 1.24 -7.25
C ASN A 319 -18.53 -0.06 -7.67
N LYS A 320 -17.88 -0.06 -8.83
CA LYS A 320 -17.14 -1.22 -9.36
C LYS A 320 -16.12 -1.81 -8.38
N GLN A 321 -15.59 -1.02 -7.43
CA GLN A 321 -14.66 -1.50 -6.41
C GLN A 321 -15.33 -2.38 -5.34
N LEU A 322 -16.65 -2.34 -5.25
CA LEU A 322 -17.45 -3.18 -4.34
C LEU A 322 -18.02 -4.41 -5.05
N SER A 323 -17.77 -4.57 -6.35
CA SER A 323 -18.28 -5.67 -7.17
C SER A 323 -17.42 -6.93 -7.09
N ASP A 324 -17.89 -8.00 -7.71
CA ASP A 324 -17.10 -9.20 -7.98
C ASP A 324 -16.12 -8.95 -9.13
N PHE A 325 -14.84 -9.15 -8.88
CA PHE A 325 -13.83 -9.08 -9.93
C PHE A 325 -12.59 -9.91 -9.59
N ASN A 326 -11.79 -10.16 -10.60
CA ASN A 326 -10.42 -10.63 -10.44
C ASN A 326 -9.44 -9.72 -11.19
N ASP A 327 -8.19 -9.71 -10.75
CA ASP A 327 -7.09 -9.09 -11.47
C ASP A 327 -5.86 -10.00 -11.49
N VAL A 328 -5.13 -9.92 -12.59
CA VAL A 328 -3.81 -10.53 -12.76
C VAL A 328 -2.82 -9.42 -13.03
N GLY A 329 -1.71 -9.43 -12.33
CA GLY A 329 -0.61 -8.50 -12.51
C GLY A 329 0.70 -9.23 -12.78
N ILE A 330 1.51 -8.68 -13.68
CA ILE A 330 2.91 -9.06 -13.87
C ILE A 330 3.76 -7.82 -13.72
N GLY A 331 4.92 -7.94 -13.09
CA GLY A 331 5.78 -6.79 -12.90
C GLY A 331 7.24 -7.17 -12.84
N ALA A 332 8.08 -6.19 -13.12
CA ALA A 332 9.52 -6.30 -13.00
C ALA A 332 10.08 -5.05 -12.33
N LYS A 333 11.15 -5.22 -11.57
CA LYS A 333 11.91 -4.16 -10.93
C LYS A 333 13.40 -4.37 -11.19
N ALA A 334 14.08 -3.30 -11.55
CA ALA A 334 15.53 -3.24 -11.64
C ALA A 334 16.06 -2.24 -10.61
N THR A 335 17.13 -2.61 -9.91
CA THR A 335 17.89 -1.73 -9.03
C THR A 335 19.33 -1.70 -9.49
N TYR A 336 19.85 -0.51 -9.72
CA TYR A 336 21.26 -0.26 -10.05
C TYR A 336 21.93 0.42 -8.87
N SER A 337 22.97 -0.18 -8.33
CA SER A 337 23.81 0.37 -7.27
C SER A 337 24.95 1.17 -7.90
N ALA A 338 24.87 2.50 -7.87
CA ALA A 338 25.89 3.38 -8.43
C ALA A 338 27.14 3.46 -7.54
N GLY A 339 27.11 2.79 -6.38
CA GLY A 339 28.19 2.87 -5.40
C GLY A 339 28.18 4.16 -4.59
N LYS A 340 29.31 4.49 -3.98
CA LYS A 340 29.44 5.69 -3.14
C LYS A 340 29.74 6.91 -3.99
N ILE A 341 28.89 7.92 -3.91
CA ILE A 341 29.10 9.24 -4.50
C ILE A 341 29.67 10.16 -3.41
N ALA A 342 30.75 10.87 -3.72
CA ALA A 342 31.50 11.73 -2.79
C ALA A 342 31.90 10.99 -1.49
N ASP A 343 32.21 9.70 -1.58
CA ASP A 343 32.62 8.81 -0.47
C ASP A 343 31.63 8.73 0.69
N LYS A 344 30.47 9.36 0.56
CA LYS A 344 29.48 9.51 1.63
C LYS A 344 28.13 8.88 1.32
N PHE A 345 27.64 9.02 0.10
CA PHE A 345 26.28 8.64 -0.28
C PHE A 345 26.29 7.32 -1.07
N ASP A 346 25.69 6.26 -0.52
CA ASP A 346 25.42 5.03 -1.29
C ASP A 346 24.14 5.23 -2.10
N VAL A 347 24.29 5.42 -3.41
CA VAL A 347 23.19 5.79 -4.30
C VAL A 347 22.69 4.59 -5.08
N LYS A 348 21.35 4.40 -5.07
CA LYS A 348 20.67 3.35 -5.84
C LYS A 348 19.56 3.94 -6.69
N TRP A 349 19.56 3.57 -7.96
CA TRP A 349 18.48 3.87 -8.90
C TRP A 349 17.55 2.67 -9.01
N ASN A 350 16.27 2.93 -9.02
CA ASN A 350 15.26 1.89 -9.09
C ASN A 350 14.23 2.25 -10.14
N ALA A 351 13.86 1.26 -10.95
CA ALA A 351 12.76 1.35 -11.89
C ALA A 351 11.87 0.12 -11.71
N GLN A 352 10.57 0.33 -11.56
CA GLN A 352 9.57 -0.73 -11.47
C GLN A 352 8.46 -0.48 -12.45
N TYR A 353 8.09 -1.50 -13.20
CA TYR A 353 6.91 -1.49 -14.05
C TYR A 353 6.02 -2.66 -13.70
N GLN A 354 4.70 -2.43 -13.68
CA GLN A 354 3.69 -3.45 -13.48
C GLN A 354 2.53 -3.25 -14.45
N PHE A 355 2.17 -4.28 -15.17
CA PHE A 355 0.96 -4.38 -15.96
C PHE A 355 -0.09 -5.15 -15.17
N MET A 356 -1.34 -4.69 -15.19
CA MET A 356 -2.48 -5.35 -14.51
C MET A 356 -3.67 -5.42 -15.46
N ARG A 357 -4.38 -6.55 -15.44
CA ARG A 357 -5.65 -6.74 -16.15
C ARG A 357 -6.75 -7.05 -15.16
N PHE A 358 -7.78 -6.20 -15.17
CA PHE A 358 -8.98 -6.32 -14.34
C PHE A 358 -10.13 -6.89 -15.15
N ARG A 359 -10.85 -7.87 -14.60
CA ARG A 359 -12.04 -8.47 -15.19
C ARG A 359 -13.16 -8.50 -14.16
N TYR A 360 -14.23 -7.79 -14.46
CA TYR A 360 -15.41 -7.74 -13.61
C TYR A 360 -16.37 -8.87 -13.98
N LYS A 361 -17.05 -9.43 -12.97
CA LYS A 361 -17.98 -10.55 -13.16
C LYS A 361 -19.44 -10.11 -13.13
N ASN A 362 -19.71 -8.93 -12.56
CA ASN A 362 -21.07 -8.42 -12.36
C ASN A 362 -21.14 -6.88 -12.38
N PHE A 363 -20.16 -6.21 -12.97
CA PHE A 363 -20.22 -4.79 -13.29
C PHE A 363 -20.20 -4.67 -14.81
N THR A 364 -21.25 -4.03 -15.37
CA THR A 364 -21.38 -3.82 -16.84
C THR A 364 -20.94 -2.42 -17.24
N ASP A 365 -20.39 -2.32 -18.43
CA ASP A 365 -20.21 -1.05 -19.11
C ASP A 365 -21.56 -0.67 -19.75
N ILE A 366 -22.21 0.38 -19.26
CA ILE A 366 -23.53 0.81 -19.72
C ILE A 366 -23.53 1.30 -21.18
N ARG A 367 -22.38 1.54 -21.80
CA ARG A 367 -22.23 1.91 -23.21
C ARG A 367 -22.28 0.70 -24.12
N THR A 368 -21.70 -0.42 -23.69
CA THR A 368 -21.57 -1.65 -24.48
C THR A 368 -22.49 -2.76 -24.01
N HIS A 369 -23.10 -2.61 -22.83
CA HIS A 369 -23.90 -3.61 -22.12
C HIS A 369 -23.17 -4.93 -21.84
N GLY A 370 -21.83 -4.95 -22.02
CA GLY A 370 -20.98 -6.10 -21.72
C GLY A 370 -20.32 -5.98 -20.35
N LEU A 371 -19.79 -7.09 -19.83
CA LEU A 371 -19.00 -7.09 -18.60
C LEU A 371 -17.76 -6.21 -18.77
N TYR A 372 -17.51 -5.35 -17.81
CA TYR A 372 -16.41 -4.40 -17.86
C TYR A 372 -15.07 -5.09 -17.60
N SER A 373 -14.06 -4.67 -18.33
CA SER A 373 -12.67 -5.04 -18.12
C SER A 373 -11.76 -3.89 -18.52
N PHE A 374 -10.60 -3.79 -17.92
CA PHE A 374 -9.59 -2.81 -18.32
C PHE A 374 -8.17 -3.29 -17.94
N ASP A 375 -7.21 -2.70 -18.62
CA ASP A 375 -5.80 -2.85 -18.33
C ASP A 375 -5.28 -1.60 -17.60
N ALA A 376 -4.28 -1.80 -16.74
CA ALA A 376 -3.62 -0.71 -16.04
C ALA A 376 -2.09 -0.87 -16.10
N ASN A 377 -1.40 0.25 -16.25
CA ASN A 377 0.04 0.38 -16.24
C ASN A 377 0.48 1.17 -15.01
N ILE A 378 1.49 0.67 -14.31
CA ILE A 378 2.06 1.30 -13.14
C ILE A 378 3.57 1.41 -13.37
N LEU A 379 4.11 2.62 -13.28
CA LEU A 379 5.54 2.89 -13.37
C LEU A 379 5.98 3.64 -12.11
N GLU A 380 7.09 3.20 -11.53
CA GLU A 380 7.73 3.84 -10.39
C GLU A 380 9.22 3.99 -10.68
N LEU A 381 9.71 5.21 -10.63
CA LEU A 381 11.13 5.54 -10.76
C LEU A 381 11.56 6.18 -9.45
N PHE A 382 12.59 5.66 -8.81
CA PHE A 382 13.08 6.29 -7.60
C PHE A 382 14.58 6.14 -7.40
N VAL A 383 15.15 7.18 -6.77
CA VAL A 383 16.53 7.25 -6.34
C VAL A 383 16.55 7.21 -4.83
N SER A 384 17.46 6.44 -4.27
CA SER A 384 17.67 6.29 -2.85
C SER A 384 19.14 6.57 -2.55
N ALA A 385 19.42 7.48 -1.64
CA ALA A 385 20.73 7.78 -1.12
C ALA A 385 20.79 7.49 0.37
N THR A 386 21.67 6.59 0.81
CA THR A 386 21.96 6.34 2.24
C THR A 386 23.30 6.96 2.61
N PHE A 387 23.42 7.53 3.85
CA PHE A 387 24.60 8.30 4.27
C PHE A 387 24.84 8.28 5.78
#